data_141ad0bbec5ec3ca6c226305ad271e04
#
_entry.id   141ad0bbec5ec3ca6c226305ad271e04
#
_cell.length_a   1.000
_cell.length_b   1.000
_cell.length_c   1.000
_cell.angle_alpha   90.00
_cell.angle_beta   90.00
_cell.angle_gamma   90.00
#
_symmetry.space_group_name_H-M   'P 1'
#
loop_
_entity.id
_entity.type
_entity.pdbx_description
1 polymer ?
#
loop_
_entity_poly.entity_id
_entity_poly.type
_entity_poly.pdbx_seq_one_letter_code
_entity_poly.pdbx_strand_id
1 'polypeptide(L)'
;MTKFSSTTGNAANEVFARIDCDASYAATAVSVLTLFTAFLGTLPRLLEDERDLCGYSGQDPAVDLWIRAADASLAATKVACASVLAAPGAGEADRCMQRVARLFMDVIESADPAEVADLRANAQLRRWAYLVPGDIAGARRINGSIDTALDALECWLALEDPFDARAAAWADPDLDFEAGPAPSV
;
A
#
# COMPACT_ATOMS: atom_id res chain seq x y z
N MET A 1 21.69 33.70 67.76
CA MET A 1 22.33 32.70 66.81
C MET A 1 21.25 32.17 65.95
N THR A 2 21.11 32.70 64.76
CA THR A 2 20.07 32.34 63.76
C THR A 2 20.78 31.66 62.62
N LYS A 3 20.43 30.38 62.39
CA LYS A 3 20.96 29.60 61.23
C LYS A 3 20.06 29.86 60.00
N PHE A 4 20.63 30.42 58.95
CA PHE A 4 20.04 30.47 57.64
C PHE A 4 20.39 29.16 56.90
N SER A 5 19.37 28.37 56.53
CA SER A 5 19.53 27.24 55.60
C SER A 5 19.22 27.73 54.20
N SER A 6 20.22 27.67 53.35
CA SER A 6 20.14 27.97 51.91
C SER A 6 19.58 26.75 51.16
N THR A 7 18.36 26.87 50.60
CA THR A 7 17.79 25.90 49.66
C THR A 7 17.68 26.58 48.32
N THR A 8 18.75 26.55 47.55
CA THR A 8 18.77 26.99 46.16
C THR A 8 19.58 25.98 45.34
N GLY A 9 18.91 25.03 44.74
CA GLY A 9 19.65 24.07 43.91
C GLY A 9 18.87 22.94 43.31
N ASN A 10 17.60 23.10 42.90
CA ASN A 10 16.93 22.01 42.18
C ASN A 10 16.02 22.42 40.99
N ALA A 11 15.74 23.71 40.79
CA ALA A 11 14.83 24.13 39.73
C ALA A 11 15.50 24.20 38.36
N ALA A 12 16.83 24.39 38.30
CA ALA A 12 17.55 24.51 37.01
C ALA A 12 17.78 23.15 36.29
N ASN A 13 17.93 22.07 37.08
CA ASN A 13 18.19 20.74 36.49
C ASN A 13 16.93 20.09 35.87
N GLU A 14 15.73 20.38 36.38
CA GLU A 14 14.48 19.83 35.80
C GLU A 14 14.08 20.50 34.48
N VAL A 15 14.46 21.77 34.29
CA VAL A 15 14.17 22.48 33.01
C VAL A 15 15.07 21.98 31.90
N PHE A 16 16.34 21.69 32.19
CA PHE A 16 17.26 21.14 31.16
C PHE A 16 16.93 19.69 30.79
N ALA A 17 16.46 18.87 31.72
CA ALA A 17 16.05 17.50 31.42
C ALA A 17 14.79 17.42 30.53
N ARG A 18 13.87 18.41 30.59
CA ARG A 18 12.70 18.47 29.68
C ARG A 18 13.03 18.94 28.28
N ILE A 19 14.03 19.81 28.13
CA ILE A 19 14.42 20.33 26.78
C ILE A 19 15.11 19.24 25.97
N ASP A 20 15.90 18.38 26.60
CA ASP A 20 16.60 17.28 25.89
C ASP A 20 15.67 16.13 25.44
N CYS A 21 14.57 15.87 26.16
CA CYS A 21 13.59 14.87 25.74
C CYS A 21 12.78 15.30 24.53
N ASP A 22 12.39 16.56 24.43
CA ASP A 22 11.60 17.06 23.30
C ASP A 22 12.46 17.20 22.01
N ALA A 23 13.72 17.57 22.14
CA ALA A 23 14.65 17.67 21.01
C ALA A 23 15.03 16.29 20.42
N SER A 24 15.08 15.24 21.25
CA SER A 24 15.39 13.87 20.80
C SER A 24 14.22 13.21 20.07
N TYR A 25 12.97 13.56 20.39
CA TYR A 25 11.77 13.06 19.71
C TYR A 25 11.54 13.72 18.35
N ALA A 26 11.95 14.96 18.18
CA ALA A 26 11.82 15.69 16.89
C ALA A 26 12.81 15.23 15.81
N ALA A 27 13.90 14.55 16.18
CA ALA A 27 14.99 14.21 15.27
C ALA A 27 14.77 12.92 14.45
N THR A 28 13.69 12.14 14.68
CA THR A 28 13.49 10.82 14.06
C THR A 28 12.13 10.58 13.42
N ALA A 29 11.24 11.55 13.39
CA ALA A 29 9.95 11.39 12.70
C ALA A 29 10.15 11.49 11.19
N VAL A 30 10.22 10.33 10.52
CA VAL A 30 10.22 10.26 9.06
C VAL A 30 8.90 10.84 8.56
N SER A 31 8.97 11.79 7.62
CA SER A 31 7.76 12.46 7.11
C SER A 31 6.86 11.50 6.34
N VAL A 32 5.53 11.71 6.38
CA VAL A 32 4.54 10.97 5.59
C VAL A 32 4.92 10.98 4.10
N LEU A 33 5.38 12.12 3.59
CA LEU A 33 5.81 12.26 2.19
C LEU A 33 7.00 11.33 1.86
N THR A 34 7.97 11.19 2.76
CA THR A 34 9.11 10.28 2.55
C THR A 34 8.65 8.82 2.51
N LEU A 35 7.77 8.43 3.43
CA LEU A 35 7.21 7.08 3.47
C LEU A 35 6.30 6.81 2.27
N PHE A 36 5.51 7.79 1.85
CA PHE A 36 4.68 7.68 0.66
C PHE A 36 5.53 7.56 -0.61
N THR A 37 6.66 8.26 -0.69
CA THR A 37 7.61 8.10 -1.80
C THR A 37 8.22 6.69 -1.81
N ALA A 38 8.55 6.14 -0.65
CA ALA A 38 9.02 4.76 -0.53
C ALA A 38 7.95 3.74 -0.96
N PHE A 39 6.69 3.96 -0.56
CA PHE A 39 5.55 3.18 -1.02
C PHE A 39 5.40 3.22 -2.54
N LEU A 40 5.45 4.40 -3.18
CA LEU A 40 5.43 4.52 -4.64
C LEU A 40 6.56 3.72 -5.31
N GLY A 41 7.72 3.64 -4.66
CA GLY A 41 8.87 2.86 -5.14
C GLY A 41 8.62 1.35 -5.18
N THR A 42 7.63 0.81 -4.46
CA THR A 42 7.28 -0.62 -4.48
C THR A 42 6.35 -0.98 -5.65
N LEU A 43 5.55 -0.03 -6.15
CA LEU A 43 4.48 -0.30 -7.11
C LEU A 43 4.96 -0.83 -8.47
N PRO A 44 6.06 -0.33 -9.06
CA PRO A 44 6.54 -0.86 -10.34
C PRO A 44 6.88 -2.35 -10.25
N ARG A 45 7.50 -2.76 -9.15
CA ARG A 45 7.87 -4.17 -8.93
C ARG A 45 6.63 -5.04 -8.71
N LEU A 46 5.66 -4.57 -7.93
CA LEU A 46 4.37 -5.24 -7.76
C LEU A 46 3.71 -5.49 -9.13
N LEU A 47 3.60 -4.45 -9.97
CA LEU A 47 2.98 -4.56 -11.29
C LEU A 47 3.74 -5.49 -12.25
N GLU A 48 5.06 -5.53 -12.16
CA GLU A 48 5.91 -6.42 -12.95
C GLU A 48 5.66 -7.88 -12.57
N ASP A 49 5.78 -8.20 -11.27
CA ASP A 49 5.64 -9.55 -10.75
C ASP A 49 4.22 -10.12 -10.97
N GLU A 50 3.18 -9.31 -10.78
CA GLU A 50 1.79 -9.70 -11.05
C GLU A 50 1.54 -9.93 -12.54
N ARG A 51 2.12 -9.10 -13.41
CA ARG A 51 2.00 -9.28 -14.86
C ARG A 51 2.68 -10.56 -15.33
N ASP A 52 3.81 -10.92 -14.73
CA ASP A 52 4.50 -12.17 -15.05
C ASP A 52 3.62 -13.38 -14.70
N LEU A 53 2.87 -13.32 -13.60
CA LEU A 53 1.87 -14.32 -13.24
C LEU A 53 0.72 -14.40 -14.24
N CYS A 54 0.16 -13.26 -14.67
CA CYS A 54 -0.92 -13.22 -15.65
C CYS A 54 -0.52 -13.84 -16.99
N GLY A 55 0.75 -13.76 -17.38
CA GLY A 55 1.32 -14.36 -18.58
C GLY A 55 1.52 -15.89 -18.51
N TYR A 56 1.21 -16.52 -17.38
CA TYR A 56 1.49 -17.92 -17.12
C TYR A 56 0.66 -18.90 -17.98
N SER A 57 1.30 -19.80 -18.71
CA SER A 57 0.67 -20.77 -19.61
C SER A 57 0.41 -22.17 -19.01
N GLY A 58 0.60 -22.37 -17.71
CA GLY A 58 0.18 -23.58 -16.99
C GLY A 58 1.14 -24.77 -16.98
N GLN A 59 2.27 -24.73 -17.68
CA GLN A 59 3.24 -25.82 -17.73
C GLN A 59 4.69 -25.38 -17.50
N ASP A 60 4.90 -24.09 -17.12
CA ASP A 60 6.23 -23.56 -16.91
C ASP A 60 6.73 -23.93 -15.50
N PRO A 61 7.89 -24.63 -15.37
CA PRO A 61 8.46 -24.96 -14.07
C PRO A 61 8.91 -23.71 -13.25
N ALA A 62 8.98 -22.53 -13.88
CA ALA A 62 9.33 -21.29 -13.22
C ALA A 62 8.16 -20.68 -12.42
N VAL A 63 6.93 -21.20 -12.54
CA VAL A 63 5.72 -20.63 -11.89
C VAL A 63 5.90 -20.43 -10.37
N ASP A 64 6.51 -21.37 -9.68
CA ASP A 64 6.77 -21.26 -8.25
C ASP A 64 7.69 -20.08 -7.88
N LEU A 65 8.57 -19.67 -8.82
CA LEU A 65 9.42 -18.50 -8.64
C LEU A 65 8.63 -17.22 -8.83
N TRP A 66 7.74 -17.18 -9.81
CA TRP A 66 6.88 -16.01 -10.07
C TRP A 66 5.87 -15.80 -8.94
N ILE A 67 5.21 -16.85 -8.44
CA ILE A 67 4.33 -16.78 -7.28
C ILE A 67 5.09 -16.20 -6.08
N ARG A 68 6.28 -16.70 -5.77
CA ARG A 68 7.09 -16.17 -4.65
C ARG A 68 7.52 -14.72 -4.87
N ALA A 69 7.80 -14.33 -6.12
CA ALA A 69 8.16 -12.95 -6.44
C ALA A 69 6.96 -12.02 -6.22
N ALA A 70 5.76 -12.39 -6.71
CA ALA A 70 4.53 -11.65 -6.51
C ALA A 70 4.16 -11.54 -5.03
N ASP A 71 4.22 -12.65 -4.27
CA ASP A 71 3.99 -12.64 -2.82
C ASP A 71 4.95 -11.70 -2.09
N ALA A 72 6.23 -11.70 -2.49
CA ALA A 72 7.25 -10.85 -1.88
C ALA A 72 7.02 -9.36 -2.20
N SER A 73 6.67 -9.02 -3.42
CA SER A 73 6.41 -7.64 -3.84
C SER A 73 5.11 -7.11 -3.22
N LEU A 74 4.07 -7.95 -3.11
CA LEU A 74 2.82 -7.64 -2.42
C LEU A 74 3.07 -7.39 -0.93
N ALA A 75 3.83 -8.28 -0.26
CA ALA A 75 4.20 -8.10 1.14
C ALA A 75 5.02 -6.82 1.37
N ALA A 76 5.96 -6.49 0.48
CA ALA A 76 6.73 -5.26 0.56
C ALA A 76 5.83 -4.01 0.41
N THR A 77 4.89 -4.04 -0.52
CA THR A 77 3.91 -2.97 -0.72
C THR A 77 3.00 -2.80 0.50
N LYS A 78 2.52 -3.90 1.09
CA LYS A 78 1.73 -3.89 2.33
C LYS A 78 2.49 -3.25 3.49
N VAL A 79 3.76 -3.61 3.69
CA VAL A 79 4.62 -3.01 4.74
C VAL A 79 4.82 -1.52 4.50
N ALA A 80 5.03 -1.10 3.25
CA ALA A 80 5.19 0.31 2.91
C ALA A 80 3.90 1.11 3.17
N CYS A 81 2.72 0.59 2.79
CA CYS A 81 1.42 1.18 3.12
C CYS A 81 1.22 1.32 4.64
N ALA A 82 1.48 0.24 5.40
CA ALA A 82 1.38 0.26 6.86
C ALA A 82 2.27 1.33 7.48
N SER A 83 3.48 1.54 6.94
CA SER A 83 4.41 2.59 7.39
C SER A 83 3.85 4.00 7.15
N VAL A 84 3.22 4.24 6.00
CA VAL A 84 2.54 5.52 5.70
C VAL A 84 1.39 5.77 6.68
N LEU A 85 0.60 4.73 6.97
CA LEU A 85 -0.56 4.83 7.87
C LEU A 85 -0.17 5.04 9.33
N ALA A 86 0.95 4.45 9.76
CA ALA A 86 1.45 4.59 11.13
C ALA A 86 2.13 5.94 11.40
N ALA A 87 2.53 6.67 10.36
CA ALA A 87 3.19 7.95 10.52
C ALA A 87 2.23 9.03 11.04
N PRO A 88 2.68 9.90 11.96
CA PRO A 88 1.86 11.01 12.43
C PRO A 88 1.60 12.01 11.28
N GLY A 89 0.37 12.08 10.83
CA GLY A 89 -0.07 13.06 9.82
C GLY A 89 -0.40 14.39 10.48
N ALA A 90 0.29 15.46 10.08
CA ALA A 90 0.09 16.80 10.66
C ALA A 90 -0.85 17.69 9.84
N GLY A 91 -0.98 17.44 8.53
CA GLY A 91 -1.70 18.29 7.61
C GLY A 91 -2.66 17.57 6.67
N GLU A 92 -3.38 18.32 5.85
CA GLU A 92 -4.31 17.74 4.87
C GLU A 92 -3.57 16.95 3.79
N ALA A 93 -2.38 17.39 3.38
CA ALA A 93 -1.54 16.66 2.43
C ALA A 93 -1.16 15.26 2.96
N ASP A 94 -0.81 15.16 4.24
CA ASP A 94 -0.50 13.87 4.88
C ASP A 94 -1.73 12.95 4.90
N ARG A 95 -2.90 13.52 5.25
CA ARG A 95 -4.16 12.76 5.26
C ARG A 95 -4.56 12.26 3.87
N CYS A 96 -4.30 13.05 2.81
CA CYS A 96 -4.54 12.61 1.44
C CYS A 96 -3.67 11.41 1.08
N MET A 97 -2.37 11.45 1.36
CA MET A 97 -1.44 10.34 1.13
C MET A 97 -1.82 9.10 1.96
N GLN A 98 -2.22 9.29 3.23
CA GLN A 98 -2.70 8.20 4.08
C GLN A 98 -4.02 7.59 3.59
N ARG A 99 -4.94 8.38 3.02
CA ARG A 99 -6.16 7.86 2.37
C ARG A 99 -5.84 6.94 1.21
N VAL A 100 -4.86 7.30 0.38
CA VAL A 100 -4.40 6.43 -0.72
C VAL A 100 -3.77 5.15 -0.19
N ALA A 101 -2.89 5.24 0.79
CA ALA A 101 -2.29 4.06 1.42
C ALA A 101 -3.35 3.15 2.07
N ARG A 102 -4.41 3.73 2.67
CA ARG A 102 -5.55 2.99 3.22
C ARG A 102 -6.29 2.26 2.10
N LEU A 103 -6.59 2.91 0.98
CA LEU A 103 -7.25 2.27 -0.16
C LEU A 103 -6.47 1.05 -0.65
N PHE A 104 -5.15 1.15 -0.78
CA PHE A 104 -4.31 -0.01 -1.14
C PHE A 104 -4.40 -1.13 -0.11
N MET A 105 -4.36 -0.79 1.19
CA MET A 105 -4.50 -1.81 2.25
C MET A 105 -5.86 -2.49 2.19
N ASP A 106 -6.95 -1.73 2.02
CA ASP A 106 -8.29 -2.27 1.94
C ASP A 106 -8.45 -3.23 0.75
N VAL A 107 -7.87 -2.89 -0.42
CA VAL A 107 -7.83 -3.78 -1.59
C VAL A 107 -6.99 -5.04 -1.33
N ILE A 108 -5.80 -4.90 -0.71
CA ILE A 108 -4.92 -6.05 -0.41
C ILE A 108 -5.55 -7.01 0.63
N GLU A 109 -6.33 -6.48 1.56
CA GLU A 109 -6.92 -7.23 2.67
C GLU A 109 -8.30 -7.78 2.35
N SER A 110 -8.96 -7.28 1.31
CA SER A 110 -10.27 -7.79 0.89
C SER A 110 -10.11 -9.15 0.20
N ALA A 111 -10.89 -10.11 0.68
CA ALA A 111 -11.02 -11.42 0.04
C ALA A 111 -12.26 -11.51 -0.88
N ASP A 112 -13.07 -10.43 -0.94
CA ASP A 112 -14.31 -10.39 -1.73
C ASP A 112 -14.08 -9.57 -3.02
N PRO A 113 -14.13 -10.20 -4.20
CA PRO A 113 -14.02 -9.50 -5.47
C PRO A 113 -15.05 -8.37 -5.66
N ALA A 114 -16.25 -8.51 -5.09
CA ALA A 114 -17.29 -7.48 -5.17
C ALA A 114 -16.90 -6.25 -4.34
N GLU A 115 -16.32 -6.44 -3.16
CA GLU A 115 -15.79 -5.34 -2.35
C GLU A 115 -14.63 -4.63 -3.07
N VAL A 116 -13.72 -5.36 -3.69
CA VAL A 116 -12.61 -4.79 -4.49
C VAL A 116 -13.17 -3.97 -5.66
N ALA A 117 -14.18 -4.48 -6.37
CA ALA A 117 -14.83 -3.74 -7.46
C ALA A 117 -15.48 -2.44 -6.97
N ASP A 118 -16.14 -2.46 -5.81
CA ASP A 118 -16.73 -1.28 -5.18
C ASP A 118 -15.67 -0.26 -4.74
N LEU A 119 -14.56 -0.71 -4.16
CA LEU A 119 -13.42 0.15 -3.79
C LEU A 119 -12.84 0.83 -5.02
N ARG A 120 -12.63 0.07 -6.11
CA ARG A 120 -12.18 0.58 -7.40
C ARG A 120 -13.13 1.64 -7.96
N ALA A 121 -14.41 1.33 -8.07
CA ALA A 121 -15.42 2.24 -8.59
C ALA A 121 -15.50 3.53 -7.76
N ASN A 122 -15.46 3.42 -6.43
CA ASN A 122 -15.44 4.58 -5.53
C ASN A 122 -14.18 5.43 -5.70
N ALA A 123 -13.00 4.81 -5.87
CA ALA A 123 -11.75 5.52 -6.10
C ALA A 123 -11.79 6.31 -7.42
N GLN A 124 -12.31 5.73 -8.49
CA GLN A 124 -12.48 6.38 -9.79
C GLN A 124 -13.45 7.56 -9.70
N LEU A 125 -14.67 7.33 -9.17
CA LEU A 125 -15.72 8.34 -9.09
C LEU A 125 -15.35 9.50 -8.17
N ARG A 126 -14.57 9.25 -7.13
CA ARG A 126 -14.20 10.22 -6.10
C ARG A 126 -12.69 10.51 -6.07
N ARG A 127 -12.00 10.37 -7.20
CA ARG A 127 -10.56 10.65 -7.30
C ARG A 127 -10.17 11.98 -6.67
N TRP A 128 -11.00 13.02 -6.85
CA TRP A 128 -10.81 14.33 -6.25
C TRP A 128 -10.70 14.31 -4.71
N ALA A 129 -11.33 13.34 -4.03
CA ALA A 129 -11.29 13.23 -2.57
C ALA A 129 -9.92 12.77 -2.02
N TYR A 130 -9.08 12.23 -2.87
CA TYR A 130 -7.70 11.84 -2.54
C TYR A 130 -6.72 12.98 -2.78
N LEU A 131 -7.09 14.00 -3.55
CA LEU A 131 -6.20 15.08 -3.95
C LEU A 131 -6.10 16.16 -2.87
N VAL A 132 -4.91 16.74 -2.77
CA VAL A 132 -4.65 17.88 -1.89
C VAL A 132 -5.25 19.14 -2.52
N PRO A 133 -5.99 19.98 -1.78
CA PRO A 133 -6.51 21.24 -2.27
C PRO A 133 -5.42 22.13 -2.88
N GLY A 134 -5.76 22.84 -3.97
CA GLY A 134 -4.79 23.57 -4.77
C GLY A 134 -4.16 24.81 -4.11
N ASP A 135 -4.73 25.28 -2.99
CA ASP A 135 -4.24 26.38 -2.17
C ASP A 135 -3.10 25.97 -1.20
N ILE A 136 -2.86 24.67 -1.04
CA ILE A 136 -1.81 24.15 -0.18
C ILE A 136 -0.46 24.17 -0.94
N ALA A 137 0.59 24.68 -0.28
CA ALA A 137 1.93 24.72 -0.84
C ALA A 137 2.42 23.32 -1.22
N GLY A 138 2.91 23.14 -2.45
CA GLY A 138 3.39 21.85 -2.95
C GLY A 138 2.27 20.89 -3.41
N ALA A 139 0.98 21.27 -3.35
CA ALA A 139 -0.16 20.43 -3.73
C ALA A 139 0.02 19.77 -5.10
N ARG A 140 0.49 20.51 -6.11
CA ARG A 140 0.70 19.96 -7.46
C ARG A 140 1.65 18.76 -7.47
N ARG A 141 2.76 18.84 -6.72
CA ARG A 141 3.75 17.76 -6.67
C ARG A 141 3.18 16.53 -5.94
N ILE A 142 2.49 16.75 -4.82
CA ILE A 142 1.88 15.68 -4.03
C ILE A 142 0.76 15.03 -4.83
N ASN A 143 -0.08 15.83 -5.51
CA ASN A 143 -1.16 15.30 -6.36
C ASN A 143 -0.60 14.46 -7.51
N GLY A 144 0.51 14.85 -8.14
CA GLY A 144 1.18 14.02 -9.13
C GLY A 144 1.62 12.66 -8.57
N SER A 145 2.12 12.63 -7.33
CA SER A 145 2.46 11.37 -6.64
C SER A 145 1.22 10.53 -6.31
N ILE A 146 0.13 11.16 -5.87
CA ILE A 146 -1.16 10.51 -5.61
C ILE A 146 -1.74 9.94 -6.89
N ASP A 147 -1.73 10.72 -7.98
CA ASP A 147 -2.20 10.27 -9.29
C ASP A 147 -1.41 9.05 -9.77
N THR A 148 -0.08 9.06 -9.61
CA THR A 148 0.77 7.91 -9.93
C THR A 148 0.36 6.66 -9.14
N ALA A 149 0.05 6.78 -7.84
CA ALA A 149 -0.41 5.65 -7.04
C ALA A 149 -1.77 5.14 -7.52
N LEU A 150 -2.73 6.03 -7.75
CA LEU A 150 -4.08 5.64 -8.21
C LEU A 150 -4.05 5.01 -9.60
N ASP A 151 -3.20 5.50 -10.51
CA ASP A 151 -3.01 4.90 -11.83
C ASP A 151 -2.37 3.50 -11.71
N ALA A 152 -1.41 3.32 -10.79
CA ALA A 152 -0.83 2.01 -10.52
C ALA A 152 -1.85 1.03 -9.94
N LEU A 153 -2.75 1.48 -9.05
CA LEU A 153 -3.86 0.67 -8.54
C LEU A 153 -4.77 0.22 -9.67
N GLU A 154 -5.15 1.12 -10.58
CA GLU A 154 -5.98 0.77 -11.74
C GLU A 154 -5.30 -0.25 -12.65
N CYS A 155 -4.00 -0.07 -12.90
CA CYS A 155 -3.22 -1.02 -13.69
C CYS A 155 -3.19 -2.40 -13.03
N TRP A 156 -3.01 -2.45 -11.69
CA TRP A 156 -2.97 -3.70 -10.93
C TRP A 156 -4.33 -4.42 -10.97
N LEU A 157 -5.41 -3.70 -10.68
CA LEU A 157 -6.78 -4.24 -10.68
C LEU A 157 -7.32 -4.57 -12.09
N ALA A 158 -6.63 -4.16 -13.13
CA ALA A 158 -6.93 -4.54 -14.51
C ALA A 158 -6.22 -5.81 -14.97
N LEU A 159 -5.28 -6.33 -14.17
CA LEU A 159 -4.64 -7.62 -14.45
C LEU A 159 -5.66 -8.73 -14.16
N GLU A 160 -5.86 -9.61 -15.12
CA GLU A 160 -6.73 -10.79 -14.93
C GLU A 160 -6.02 -11.82 -14.04
N ASP A 161 -6.74 -12.37 -13.06
CA ASP A 161 -6.21 -13.48 -12.30
C ASP A 161 -6.15 -14.74 -13.19
N PRO A 162 -4.95 -15.28 -13.49
CA PRO A 162 -4.81 -16.42 -14.36
C PRO A 162 -5.44 -17.70 -13.76
N PHE A 163 -5.66 -17.73 -12.45
CA PHE A 163 -6.30 -18.86 -11.77
C PHE A 163 -7.83 -18.77 -11.86
N ASP A 164 -8.40 -17.56 -11.76
CA ASP A 164 -9.84 -17.34 -11.93
C ASP A 164 -10.30 -17.58 -13.36
N ALA A 165 -9.54 -17.14 -14.37
CA ALA A 165 -9.83 -17.40 -15.77
C ALA A 165 -9.84 -18.91 -16.07
N ARG A 166 -8.98 -19.70 -15.42
CA ARG A 166 -8.98 -21.16 -15.52
C ARG A 166 -10.14 -21.82 -14.80
N ALA A 167 -10.45 -21.37 -13.58
CA ALA A 167 -11.59 -21.87 -12.84
C ALA A 167 -12.88 -21.70 -13.65
N ALA A 168 -13.05 -20.55 -14.32
CA ALA A 168 -14.16 -20.30 -15.24
C ALA A 168 -14.15 -21.22 -16.47
N ALA A 169 -12.98 -21.47 -17.07
CA ALA A 169 -12.84 -22.37 -18.22
C ALA A 169 -13.10 -23.85 -17.85
N TRP A 170 -12.83 -24.27 -16.62
CA TRP A 170 -13.13 -25.62 -16.13
C TRP A 170 -14.59 -25.76 -15.66
N ALA A 171 -15.25 -24.66 -15.37
CA ALA A 171 -16.66 -24.63 -14.98
C ALA A 171 -17.63 -24.57 -16.17
N ASP A 172 -17.12 -24.49 -17.42
CA ASP A 172 -17.94 -24.51 -18.62
C ASP A 172 -18.49 -25.94 -18.83
N PRO A 173 -19.80 -26.17 -18.59
CA PRO A 173 -20.40 -27.49 -18.71
C PRO A 173 -20.55 -27.96 -20.18
N ASP A 174 -20.30 -27.07 -21.16
CA ASP A 174 -20.42 -27.37 -22.59
C ASP A 174 -19.10 -27.90 -23.20
N LEU A 175 -18.03 -28.03 -22.42
CA LEU A 175 -16.88 -28.83 -22.80
C LEU A 175 -17.26 -30.32 -22.70
N ASP A 176 -18.08 -30.79 -23.64
CA ASP A 176 -18.33 -32.21 -23.87
C ASP A 176 -16.97 -32.92 -24.09
N PHE A 177 -16.53 -33.58 -23.04
CA PHE A 177 -15.41 -34.51 -23.14
C PHE A 177 -15.92 -35.65 -24.02
N GLU A 178 -15.76 -35.50 -25.36
CA GLU A 178 -15.99 -36.60 -26.27
C GLU A 178 -15.12 -37.78 -25.80
N ALA A 179 -15.78 -38.67 -25.05
CA ALA A 179 -15.18 -39.94 -24.68
C ALA A 179 -14.76 -40.63 -25.96
N GLY A 180 -13.47 -40.61 -26.26
CA GLY A 180 -12.90 -41.30 -27.41
C GLY A 180 -13.38 -42.74 -27.44
N PRO A 181 -13.56 -43.33 -28.65
CA PRO A 181 -14.11 -44.68 -28.81
C PRO A 181 -13.26 -45.67 -28.00
N ALA A 182 -13.97 -46.49 -27.22
CA ALA A 182 -13.35 -47.56 -26.43
C ALA A 182 -12.51 -48.46 -27.36
N PRO A 183 -11.29 -48.88 -26.98
CA PRO A 183 -10.51 -49.82 -27.75
C PRO A 183 -11.27 -51.15 -27.88
N SER A 184 -11.56 -51.53 -29.12
CA SER A 184 -12.12 -52.84 -29.48
C SER A 184 -11.14 -53.92 -29.07
N VAL A 185 -11.59 -54.92 -28.27
CA VAL A 185 -10.86 -56.13 -27.93
C VAL A 185 -10.95 -57.16 -29.06
#